data_8ff3c3d848c04b8e547d3426e5df903e
#
_entry.id   8ff3c3d848c04b8e547d3426e5df903e
#
_cell.length_a   1.000
_cell.length_b   1.000
_cell.length_c   1.000
_cell.angle_alpha   90.00
_cell.angle_beta   90.00
_cell.angle_gamma   90.00
#
_symmetry.space_group_name_H-M   'P 1'
#
loop_
_entity.id
_entity.type
_entity.pdbx_description
1 polymer ?
#
loop_
_entity_poly.entity_id
_entity_poly.type
_entity_poly.pdbx_seq_one_letter_code
_entity_poly.pdbx_strand_id
1 'polypeptide(L)'
;MSKSALFLRILGALLALGVVFGAGWWAGSATFGSRSTDPEVAPPTYAEARQGHVGREYSFGITARLPMAPVAVNTLEGVITAIGSPDVAQGSLLYRVAQTPVIAVRSQLPFYRDLSEGARGDDVHALQQMLVDCGLLAGADGVFGAGTTHALKQLQLSRGGEATGVAPLGSLVAFSTLPTHISFSPDLRMATLITTGATVISAPSAQRDFIISANKQQVEFVPVGAEVVFNYGDASFNAVVSRVEPNTSGEGVVAYLSSSDGGSVCADRCDVLPTLPEVTMLGAVHPEKSVEGVVIPAAAVVTLSDGSTKVLMSDGEERQVTIRGSGQGLVVVEGVAVGEKVTLGVEVVSR
;
A
#
# COMPACT_ATOMS: atom_id res chain seq x y z
N MET A 1 20.95 63.06 77.97
CA MET A 1 20.50 61.68 77.66
C MET A 1 21.45 60.73 78.38
N SER A 2 20.92 59.97 79.37
CA SER A 2 21.72 59.12 80.27
C SER A 2 22.33 57.95 79.50
N LYS A 3 23.66 57.75 79.76
CA LYS A 3 24.44 56.64 79.19
C LYS A 3 23.86 55.23 79.43
N SER A 4 23.02 55.10 80.44
CA SER A 4 22.24 53.89 80.75
C SER A 4 21.13 53.55 79.76
N ALA A 5 20.51 54.54 79.17
CA ALA A 5 19.41 54.32 78.20
C ALA A 5 19.93 53.87 76.83
N LEU A 6 21.15 54.28 76.47
CA LEU A 6 21.85 53.83 75.22
C LEU A 6 22.29 52.38 75.36
N PHE A 7 22.83 52.00 76.54
CA PHE A 7 23.27 50.64 76.81
C PHE A 7 22.13 49.61 76.79
N LEU A 8 20.97 49.99 77.36
CA LEU A 8 19.81 49.09 77.30
C LEU A 8 19.25 48.88 75.91
N ARG A 9 19.34 49.92 75.02
CA ARG A 9 18.91 49.82 73.65
C ARG A 9 19.87 48.95 72.76
N ILE A 10 21.17 49.03 73.02
CA ILE A 10 22.19 48.21 72.35
C ILE A 10 22.06 46.75 72.79
N LEU A 11 21.86 46.52 74.11
CA LEU A 11 21.67 45.15 74.63
C LEU A 11 20.39 44.49 74.08
N GLY A 12 19.30 45.24 73.95
CA GLY A 12 18.04 44.78 73.36
C GLY A 12 18.18 44.46 71.88
N ALA A 13 18.95 45.30 71.15
CA ALA A 13 19.18 45.06 69.71
C ALA A 13 20.07 43.81 69.46
N LEU A 14 21.07 43.56 70.33
CA LEU A 14 21.92 42.35 70.25
C LEU A 14 21.17 41.07 70.63
N LEU A 15 20.23 41.15 71.60
CA LEU A 15 19.37 40.03 71.95
C LEU A 15 18.37 39.72 70.85
N ALA A 16 17.79 40.73 70.22
CA ALA A 16 16.89 40.56 69.06
C ALA A 16 17.64 39.94 67.84
N LEU A 17 18.86 40.39 67.58
CA LEU A 17 19.70 39.81 66.50
C LEU A 17 20.10 38.34 66.82
N GLY A 18 20.39 37.99 68.09
CA GLY A 18 20.66 36.63 68.51
C GLY A 18 19.48 35.67 68.31
N VAL A 19 18.24 36.16 68.60
CA VAL A 19 17.04 35.35 68.41
C VAL A 19 16.73 35.15 66.93
N VAL A 20 16.91 36.16 66.08
CA VAL A 20 16.72 36.06 64.62
C VAL A 20 17.77 35.14 64.00
N PHE A 21 19.04 35.23 64.43
CA PHE A 21 20.11 34.33 63.95
C PHE A 21 19.90 32.89 64.42
N GLY A 22 19.48 32.69 65.67
CA GLY A 22 19.18 31.35 66.22
C GLY A 22 17.99 30.69 65.56
N ALA A 23 16.92 31.47 65.29
CA ALA A 23 15.74 30.98 64.55
C ALA A 23 16.07 30.69 63.09
N GLY A 24 16.90 31.55 62.43
CA GLY A 24 17.34 31.33 61.05
C GLY A 24 18.24 30.10 60.93
N TRP A 25 19.15 29.88 61.91
CA TRP A 25 20.00 28.70 61.94
C TRP A 25 19.21 27.40 62.16
N TRP A 26 18.23 27.45 63.08
CA TRP A 26 17.36 26.30 63.35
C TRP A 26 16.47 26.00 62.19
N ALA A 27 15.86 27.01 61.56
CA ALA A 27 15.07 26.82 60.34
C ALA A 27 15.92 26.31 59.17
N GLY A 28 17.15 26.84 59.00
CA GLY A 28 18.09 26.37 57.96
C GLY A 28 18.52 24.93 58.20
N SER A 29 18.87 24.56 59.44
CA SER A 29 19.27 23.18 59.78
C SER A 29 18.09 22.18 59.65
N ALA A 30 16.87 22.64 59.92
CA ALA A 30 15.65 21.81 59.74
C ALA A 30 15.27 21.64 58.27
N THR A 31 15.57 22.64 57.42
CA THR A 31 15.21 22.60 55.98
C THR A 31 16.31 22.00 55.11
N PHE A 32 17.57 22.20 55.48
CA PHE A 32 18.73 21.68 54.75
C PHE A 32 19.46 20.54 55.50
N GLY A 33 18.87 20.07 56.60
CA GLY A 33 19.32 18.79 57.23
C GLY A 33 19.13 17.71 56.18
N SER A 34 20.26 17.26 55.60
CA SER A 34 20.34 16.18 54.63
C SER A 34 19.48 15.01 55.12
N ARG A 35 18.26 14.89 54.59
CA ARG A 35 17.69 13.57 54.50
C ARG A 35 18.62 12.81 53.53
N SER A 36 19.53 12.04 54.04
CA SER A 36 20.04 10.90 53.32
C SER A 36 18.83 10.00 53.07
N THR A 37 18.08 10.29 52.02
CA THR A 37 17.23 9.30 51.45
C THR A 37 18.22 8.30 50.85
N ASP A 38 18.53 7.22 51.57
CA ASP A 38 19.02 6.03 50.92
C ASP A 38 18.11 5.85 49.70
N PRO A 39 18.64 5.76 48.46
CA PRO A 39 17.80 5.51 47.29
C PRO A 39 17.05 4.23 47.60
N GLU A 40 15.72 4.36 47.83
CA GLU A 40 14.85 3.23 47.93
C GLU A 40 15.03 2.47 46.61
N VAL A 41 15.78 1.39 46.65
CA VAL A 41 16.06 0.55 45.49
C VAL A 41 14.69 0.02 45.06
N ALA A 42 14.16 0.62 43.99
CA ALA A 42 12.92 0.16 43.42
C ALA A 42 13.00 -1.35 43.18
N PRO A 43 11.94 -2.10 43.50
CA PRO A 43 11.96 -3.54 43.31
C PRO A 43 12.29 -3.85 41.84
N PRO A 44 13.10 -4.88 41.57
CA PRO A 44 13.50 -5.22 40.22
C PRO A 44 12.28 -5.52 39.37
N THR A 45 12.20 -4.91 38.18
CA THR A 45 11.15 -5.19 37.20
C THR A 45 11.60 -6.33 36.31
N TYR A 46 10.72 -7.28 36.07
CA TYR A 46 11.02 -8.48 35.27
C TYR A 46 10.23 -8.47 33.97
N ALA A 47 10.82 -8.96 32.90
CA ALA A 47 10.16 -9.28 31.66
C ALA A 47 10.26 -10.79 31.38
N GLU A 48 9.19 -11.35 30.86
CA GLU A 48 9.16 -12.74 30.47
C GLU A 48 9.61 -12.91 29.02
N ALA A 49 10.55 -13.83 28.79
CA ALA A 49 11.01 -14.20 27.46
C ALA A 49 9.92 -14.96 26.70
N ARG A 50 9.63 -14.53 25.46
CA ARG A 50 8.55 -15.07 24.66
C ARG A 50 9.05 -15.46 23.27
N GLN A 51 8.36 -16.39 22.63
CA GLN A 51 8.57 -16.62 21.20
C GLN A 51 8.07 -15.41 20.42
N GLY A 52 8.86 -14.90 19.50
CA GLY A 52 8.52 -13.74 18.70
C GLY A 52 9.52 -13.49 17.57
N HIS A 53 9.38 -12.37 16.92
CA HIS A 53 10.31 -11.93 15.89
C HIS A 53 10.67 -10.45 16.09
N VAL A 54 11.81 -10.06 15.60
CA VAL A 54 12.24 -8.66 15.55
C VAL A 54 12.68 -8.30 14.13
N GLY A 55 12.38 -7.09 13.73
CA GLY A 55 12.72 -6.54 12.43
C GLY A 55 12.39 -5.05 12.40
N ARG A 56 12.92 -4.35 11.42
CA ARG A 56 12.51 -2.98 11.15
C ARG A 56 11.22 -3.01 10.38
N GLU A 57 10.24 -2.24 10.84
CA GLU A 57 8.95 -2.06 10.21
C GLU A 57 8.74 -0.58 9.89
N TYR A 58 8.31 -0.30 8.68
CA TYR A 58 7.98 1.04 8.23
C TYR A 58 6.57 1.07 7.66
N SER A 59 5.78 2.05 8.08
CA SER A 59 4.42 2.24 7.57
C SER A 59 4.43 3.03 6.27
N PHE A 60 3.78 2.48 5.24
CA PHE A 60 3.58 3.12 3.94
C PHE A 60 2.13 3.10 3.50
N GLY A 61 1.76 4.09 2.68
CA GLY A 61 0.53 4.03 1.90
C GLY A 61 0.69 3.05 0.74
N ILE A 62 -0.15 2.02 0.71
CA ILE A 62 -0.23 1.06 -0.39
C ILE A 62 -1.42 1.42 -1.25
N THR A 63 -1.19 1.70 -2.51
CA THR A 63 -2.24 2.04 -3.47
C THR A 63 -2.53 0.84 -4.36
N ALA A 64 -3.74 0.31 -4.23
CA ALA A 64 -4.31 -0.64 -5.18
C ALA A 64 -4.98 0.14 -6.30
N ARG A 65 -4.51 0.01 -7.53
CA ARG A 65 -5.06 0.71 -8.70
C ARG A 65 -5.40 -0.26 -9.83
N LEU A 66 -6.35 0.13 -10.65
CA LEU A 66 -6.63 -0.52 -11.93
C LEU A 66 -5.88 0.25 -13.03
N PRO A 67 -4.72 -0.25 -13.49
CA PRO A 67 -4.00 0.42 -14.54
C PRO A 67 -4.83 0.42 -15.83
N MET A 68 -4.80 1.54 -16.55
CA MET A 68 -5.41 1.63 -17.86
C MET A 68 -4.48 0.97 -18.89
N ALA A 69 -4.95 -0.07 -19.53
CA ALA A 69 -4.22 -0.80 -20.56
C ALA A 69 -4.85 -0.57 -21.94
N PRO A 70 -4.06 -0.51 -23.02
CA PRO A 70 -4.60 -0.50 -24.38
C PRO A 70 -5.49 -1.72 -24.62
N VAL A 71 -6.72 -1.48 -25.11
CA VAL A 71 -7.68 -2.56 -25.41
C VAL A 71 -7.51 -3.05 -26.83
N ALA A 72 -7.31 -2.11 -27.77
CA ALA A 72 -7.18 -2.41 -29.19
C ALA A 72 -6.34 -1.34 -29.89
N VAL A 73 -5.70 -1.79 -30.97
CA VAL A 73 -5.02 -0.94 -31.93
C VAL A 73 -5.99 -0.66 -33.07
N ASN A 74 -6.09 0.60 -33.48
CA ASN A 74 -6.91 0.96 -34.63
C ASN A 74 -6.35 0.35 -35.92
N THR A 75 -7.22 -0.26 -36.71
CA THR A 75 -6.85 -0.86 -38.01
C THR A 75 -7.57 -0.17 -39.18
N LEU A 76 -8.40 0.84 -38.91
CA LEU A 76 -9.13 1.60 -39.91
C LEU A 76 -8.37 2.88 -40.28
N GLU A 77 -8.52 3.32 -41.51
CA GLU A 77 -7.98 4.59 -42.01
C GLU A 77 -9.08 5.53 -42.42
N GLY A 78 -8.97 6.79 -42.07
CA GLY A 78 -9.92 7.82 -42.45
C GLY A 78 -10.08 8.90 -41.38
N VAL A 79 -11.11 9.72 -41.61
CA VAL A 79 -11.42 10.84 -40.70
C VAL A 79 -12.38 10.38 -39.61
N ILE A 80 -12.09 10.78 -38.36
CA ILE A 80 -12.96 10.56 -37.21
C ILE A 80 -14.23 11.41 -37.36
N THR A 81 -15.37 10.77 -37.45
CA THR A 81 -16.67 11.44 -37.68
C THR A 81 -17.62 11.36 -36.47
N ALA A 82 -17.28 10.52 -35.47
CA ALA A 82 -17.98 10.47 -34.18
C ALA A 82 -17.04 9.92 -33.10
N ILE A 83 -17.29 10.34 -31.86
CA ILE A 83 -16.68 9.77 -30.66
C ILE A 83 -17.79 9.46 -29.68
N GLY A 84 -17.81 8.24 -29.14
CA GLY A 84 -18.80 7.74 -28.19
C GLY A 84 -18.63 8.24 -26.77
N SER A 85 -19.41 7.65 -25.86
CA SER A 85 -19.26 7.88 -24.42
C SER A 85 -18.08 7.08 -23.84
N PRO A 86 -17.38 7.59 -22.83
CA PRO A 86 -16.42 6.78 -22.07
C PRO A 86 -17.08 5.67 -21.24
N ASP A 87 -18.37 5.77 -20.93
CA ASP A 87 -19.14 4.70 -20.29
C ASP A 87 -19.67 3.75 -21.35
N VAL A 88 -19.06 2.58 -21.43
CA VAL A 88 -19.26 1.62 -22.53
C VAL A 88 -20.02 0.40 -22.04
N ALA A 89 -21.08 0.08 -22.75
CA ALA A 89 -21.86 -1.15 -22.61
C ALA A 89 -21.78 -1.99 -23.89
N GLN A 90 -22.39 -3.16 -23.87
CA GLN A 90 -22.50 -4.05 -25.03
C GLN A 90 -23.14 -3.33 -26.21
N GLY A 91 -22.48 -3.35 -27.37
CA GLY A 91 -22.95 -2.67 -28.58
C GLY A 91 -22.80 -1.15 -28.61
N SER A 92 -22.11 -0.54 -27.62
CA SER A 92 -21.84 0.91 -27.60
C SER A 92 -20.94 1.32 -28.76
N LEU A 93 -21.21 2.51 -29.33
CA LEU A 93 -20.30 3.17 -30.25
C LEU A 93 -19.09 3.66 -29.47
N LEU A 94 -17.88 3.28 -29.89
CA LEU A 94 -16.62 3.78 -29.37
C LEU A 94 -16.18 5.04 -30.13
N TYR A 95 -16.03 4.92 -31.41
CA TYR A 95 -15.78 6.01 -32.35
C TYR A 95 -16.24 5.59 -33.75
N ARG A 96 -16.18 6.50 -34.70
CA ARG A 96 -16.51 6.21 -36.09
C ARG A 96 -15.44 6.79 -37.01
N VAL A 97 -14.95 5.95 -37.93
CA VAL A 97 -14.01 6.34 -38.97
C VAL A 97 -14.79 6.43 -40.30
N ALA A 98 -14.86 7.62 -40.88
CA ALA A 98 -15.73 7.91 -41.99
C ALA A 98 -17.19 7.46 -41.69
N GLN A 99 -17.68 6.42 -42.35
CA GLN A 99 -19.01 5.84 -42.13
C GLN A 99 -18.95 4.46 -41.41
N THR A 100 -17.77 4.01 -40.98
CA THR A 100 -17.58 2.73 -40.30
C THR A 100 -17.63 2.92 -38.79
N PRO A 101 -18.66 2.46 -38.08
CA PRO A 101 -18.69 2.52 -36.62
C PRO A 101 -17.79 1.45 -36.01
N VAL A 102 -17.04 1.84 -34.99
CA VAL A 102 -16.26 0.94 -34.12
C VAL A 102 -17.08 0.68 -32.87
N ILE A 103 -17.36 -0.60 -32.60
CA ILE A 103 -18.39 -1.02 -31.65
C ILE A 103 -17.77 -1.92 -30.57
N ALA A 104 -18.18 -1.74 -29.31
CA ALA A 104 -17.78 -2.56 -28.18
C ALA A 104 -18.52 -3.89 -28.14
N VAL A 105 -17.79 -4.99 -27.99
CA VAL A 105 -18.32 -6.35 -27.88
C VAL A 105 -17.71 -7.06 -26.68
N ARG A 106 -18.52 -7.68 -25.83
CA ARG A 106 -18.03 -8.56 -24.77
C ARG A 106 -17.50 -9.86 -25.39
N SER A 107 -16.18 -10.04 -25.32
CA SER A 107 -15.50 -11.25 -25.81
C SER A 107 -14.18 -11.44 -25.12
N GLN A 108 -13.80 -12.70 -24.87
CA GLN A 108 -12.46 -13.07 -24.40
C GLN A 108 -11.47 -13.20 -25.59
N LEU A 109 -11.99 -13.37 -26.81
CA LEU A 109 -11.20 -13.48 -28.01
C LEU A 109 -11.25 -12.16 -28.80
N PRO A 110 -10.12 -11.67 -29.31
CA PRO A 110 -10.09 -10.50 -30.17
C PRO A 110 -10.72 -10.84 -31.53
N PHE A 111 -11.31 -9.84 -32.16
CA PHE A 111 -11.72 -9.93 -33.56
C PHE A 111 -10.47 -9.77 -34.44
N TYR A 112 -10.19 -10.76 -35.27
CA TYR A 112 -8.93 -10.86 -36.03
C TYR A 112 -9.09 -10.90 -37.55
N ARG A 113 -10.35 -10.80 -38.04
CA ARG A 113 -10.70 -10.85 -39.46
C ARG A 113 -11.97 -10.07 -39.73
N ASP A 114 -12.24 -9.85 -41.01
CA ASP A 114 -13.57 -9.38 -41.47
C ASP A 114 -14.63 -10.45 -41.20
N LEU A 115 -15.79 -10.01 -40.72
CA LEU A 115 -16.95 -10.88 -40.55
C LEU A 115 -18.07 -10.49 -41.55
N SER A 116 -18.46 -11.44 -42.35
CA SER A 116 -19.51 -11.31 -43.37
C SER A 116 -20.30 -12.61 -43.54
N GLU A 117 -21.33 -12.59 -44.31
CA GLU A 117 -22.16 -13.77 -44.61
C GLU A 117 -21.30 -14.97 -45.05
N GLY A 118 -21.56 -16.11 -44.43
CA GLY A 118 -20.78 -17.36 -44.59
C GLY A 118 -19.66 -17.57 -43.57
N ALA A 119 -19.22 -16.54 -42.81
CA ALA A 119 -18.25 -16.70 -41.75
C ALA A 119 -18.79 -17.61 -40.63
N ARG A 120 -17.89 -18.34 -39.96
CA ARG A 120 -18.19 -19.23 -38.82
C ARG A 120 -17.10 -19.15 -37.77
N GLY A 121 -17.48 -19.31 -36.51
CA GLY A 121 -16.52 -19.39 -35.37
C GLY A 121 -16.99 -18.64 -34.13
N ASP A 122 -16.12 -18.66 -33.10
CA ASP A 122 -16.39 -18.02 -31.80
C ASP A 122 -16.47 -16.50 -31.93
N ASP A 123 -15.75 -15.89 -32.87
CA ASP A 123 -15.82 -14.47 -33.21
C ASP A 123 -17.20 -14.09 -33.77
N VAL A 124 -17.78 -14.96 -34.63
CA VAL A 124 -19.16 -14.79 -35.13
C VAL A 124 -20.16 -14.95 -33.98
N HIS A 125 -19.97 -15.97 -33.13
CA HIS A 125 -20.82 -16.19 -31.97
C HIS A 125 -20.79 -14.98 -31.00
N ALA A 126 -19.63 -14.39 -30.74
CA ALA A 126 -19.50 -13.19 -29.90
C ALA A 126 -20.23 -11.97 -30.51
N LEU A 127 -20.07 -11.75 -31.83
CA LEU A 127 -20.84 -10.73 -32.55
C LEU A 127 -22.35 -10.96 -32.44
N GLN A 128 -22.81 -12.18 -32.69
CA GLN A 128 -24.22 -12.53 -32.58
C GLN A 128 -24.77 -12.35 -31.18
N GLN A 129 -24.02 -12.75 -30.15
CA GLN A 129 -24.40 -12.55 -28.74
C GLN A 129 -24.58 -11.05 -28.44
N MET A 130 -23.70 -10.19 -28.97
CA MET A 130 -23.86 -8.74 -28.84
C MET A 130 -25.15 -8.26 -29.53
N LEU A 131 -25.44 -8.78 -30.71
CA LEU A 131 -26.69 -8.43 -31.43
C LEU A 131 -27.94 -8.92 -30.66
N VAL A 132 -27.89 -10.08 -30.01
CA VAL A 132 -28.96 -10.58 -29.13
C VAL A 132 -29.11 -9.66 -27.90
N ASP A 133 -28.03 -9.29 -27.26
CA ASP A 133 -28.02 -8.39 -26.09
C ASP A 133 -28.59 -7.00 -26.47
N CYS A 134 -28.41 -6.58 -27.73
CA CYS A 134 -29.01 -5.36 -28.29
C CYS A 134 -30.47 -5.54 -28.75
N GLY A 135 -31.05 -6.73 -28.67
CA GLY A 135 -32.41 -7.02 -29.11
C GLY A 135 -32.62 -7.07 -30.64
N LEU A 136 -31.51 -7.22 -31.39
CA LEU A 136 -31.53 -7.22 -32.87
C LEU A 136 -31.49 -8.62 -33.48
N LEU A 137 -31.15 -9.64 -32.71
CA LEU A 137 -31.07 -11.04 -33.14
C LEU A 137 -31.73 -11.95 -32.08
N ALA A 138 -32.31 -13.05 -32.50
CA ALA A 138 -33.02 -13.97 -31.61
C ALA A 138 -32.08 -14.98 -30.89
N GLY A 139 -30.93 -15.27 -31.48
CA GLY A 139 -29.96 -16.23 -30.91
C GLY A 139 -28.62 -16.20 -31.62
N ALA A 140 -27.59 -16.79 -30.98
CA ALA A 140 -26.23 -16.88 -31.48
C ALA A 140 -25.90 -18.36 -31.75
N ASP A 141 -25.63 -18.70 -33.00
CA ASP A 141 -25.32 -20.05 -33.47
C ASP A 141 -23.89 -20.20 -34.01
N GLY A 142 -23.13 -19.10 -34.04
CA GLY A 142 -21.76 -19.07 -34.58
C GLY A 142 -21.66 -19.13 -36.08
N VAL A 143 -22.78 -18.98 -36.82
CA VAL A 143 -22.85 -18.98 -38.30
C VAL A 143 -23.39 -17.65 -38.78
N PHE A 144 -22.56 -16.89 -39.48
CA PHE A 144 -22.98 -15.59 -40.03
C PHE A 144 -23.92 -15.78 -41.23
N GLY A 145 -25.21 -15.79 -40.97
CA GLY A 145 -26.24 -15.93 -42.00
C GLY A 145 -26.95 -14.60 -42.33
N ALA A 146 -27.97 -14.68 -43.17
CA ALA A 146 -28.79 -13.52 -43.58
C ALA A 146 -29.41 -12.78 -42.39
N GLY A 147 -29.83 -13.49 -41.31
CA GLY A 147 -30.34 -12.90 -40.09
C GLY A 147 -29.29 -12.02 -39.37
N THR A 148 -28.05 -12.53 -39.29
CA THR A 148 -26.90 -11.78 -38.71
C THR A 148 -26.57 -10.56 -39.55
N THR A 149 -26.58 -10.71 -40.91
CA THR A 149 -26.41 -9.60 -41.86
C THR A 149 -27.43 -8.51 -41.63
N HIS A 150 -28.72 -8.88 -41.51
CA HIS A 150 -29.80 -7.92 -41.28
C HIS A 150 -29.65 -7.19 -39.92
N ALA A 151 -29.40 -7.93 -38.85
CA ALA A 151 -29.21 -7.39 -37.51
C ALA A 151 -28.00 -6.43 -37.43
N LEU A 152 -26.89 -6.79 -38.09
CA LEU A 152 -25.71 -5.94 -38.15
C LEU A 152 -25.97 -4.65 -38.93
N LYS A 153 -26.71 -4.70 -40.04
CA LYS A 153 -27.14 -3.50 -40.79
C LYS A 153 -27.95 -2.55 -39.91
N GLN A 154 -28.87 -3.08 -39.11
CA GLN A 154 -29.67 -2.27 -38.18
C GLN A 154 -28.77 -1.63 -37.10
N LEU A 155 -27.84 -2.38 -36.55
CA LEU A 155 -26.90 -1.84 -35.59
C LEU A 155 -26.04 -0.73 -36.20
N GLN A 156 -25.45 -0.96 -37.37
CA GLN A 156 -24.64 0.03 -38.08
C GLN A 156 -25.39 1.36 -38.29
N LEU A 157 -26.65 1.28 -38.78
CA LEU A 157 -27.51 2.47 -38.91
C LEU A 157 -27.79 3.16 -37.59
N SER A 158 -28.09 2.40 -36.52
CA SER A 158 -28.35 2.97 -35.18
C SER A 158 -27.13 3.66 -34.60
N ARG A 159 -25.93 3.31 -35.06
CA ARG A 159 -24.66 3.95 -34.70
C ARG A 159 -24.20 5.00 -35.70
N GLY A 160 -25.09 5.40 -36.62
CA GLY A 160 -24.87 6.46 -37.61
C GLY A 160 -23.90 6.09 -38.72
N GLY A 161 -23.65 4.80 -38.91
CA GLY A 161 -22.81 4.28 -39.99
C GLY A 161 -23.54 3.83 -41.22
N GLU A 162 -22.83 3.36 -42.24
CA GLU A 162 -23.37 2.75 -43.42
C GLU A 162 -23.81 1.30 -43.16
N ALA A 163 -24.99 0.91 -43.65
CA ALA A 163 -25.55 -0.42 -43.47
C ALA A 163 -24.98 -1.45 -44.45
N THR A 164 -23.70 -1.75 -44.33
CA THR A 164 -23.02 -2.71 -45.21
C THR A 164 -23.40 -4.15 -44.90
N GLY A 165 -23.67 -4.47 -43.63
CA GLY A 165 -23.87 -5.84 -43.13
C GLY A 165 -22.58 -6.63 -43.05
N VAL A 166 -21.45 -5.98 -43.18
CA VAL A 166 -20.10 -6.53 -42.99
C VAL A 166 -19.47 -5.83 -41.79
N ALA A 167 -18.77 -6.56 -40.94
CA ALA A 167 -17.92 -5.99 -39.87
C ALA A 167 -16.45 -6.12 -40.32
N PRO A 168 -15.86 -5.03 -40.85
CA PRO A 168 -14.45 -5.04 -41.22
C PRO A 168 -13.57 -5.23 -39.97
N LEU A 169 -12.35 -5.75 -40.18
CA LEU A 169 -11.34 -5.83 -39.12
C LEU A 169 -11.15 -4.45 -38.47
N GLY A 170 -11.24 -4.41 -37.16
CA GLY A 170 -11.15 -3.16 -36.36
C GLY A 170 -12.45 -2.42 -36.14
N SER A 171 -13.56 -2.85 -36.76
CA SER A 171 -14.91 -2.28 -36.49
C SER A 171 -15.53 -2.86 -35.21
N LEU A 172 -15.02 -3.95 -34.69
CA LEU A 172 -15.42 -4.57 -33.42
C LEU A 172 -14.24 -4.63 -32.45
N VAL A 173 -14.43 -4.15 -31.23
CA VAL A 173 -13.42 -4.17 -30.18
C VAL A 173 -13.89 -5.07 -29.05
N ALA A 174 -13.09 -6.09 -28.75
CA ALA A 174 -13.35 -7.05 -27.69
C ALA A 174 -13.02 -6.47 -26.30
N PHE A 175 -13.96 -6.59 -25.38
CA PHE A 175 -13.79 -6.29 -23.97
C PHE A 175 -14.06 -7.54 -23.14
N SER A 176 -13.20 -7.87 -22.22
CA SER A 176 -13.39 -9.02 -21.31
C SER A 176 -14.60 -8.82 -20.39
N THR A 177 -14.88 -7.59 -20.01
CA THR A 177 -15.99 -7.17 -19.14
C THR A 177 -16.69 -5.93 -19.68
N LEU A 178 -18.02 -5.98 -19.73
CA LEU A 178 -18.91 -4.84 -20.01
C LEU A 178 -20.10 -4.90 -19.04
N PRO A 179 -20.61 -3.75 -18.52
CA PRO A 179 -20.16 -2.39 -18.82
C PRO A 179 -18.81 -2.05 -18.19
N THR A 180 -18.11 -1.06 -18.78
CA THR A 180 -16.82 -0.57 -18.28
C THR A 180 -16.64 0.91 -18.61
N HIS A 181 -15.75 1.58 -17.89
CA HIS A 181 -15.33 2.95 -18.20
C HIS A 181 -14.02 2.91 -18.97
N ILE A 182 -13.93 3.61 -20.09
CA ILE A 182 -12.73 3.67 -20.94
C ILE A 182 -12.12 5.08 -20.95
N SER A 183 -10.88 5.17 -21.39
CA SER A 183 -10.23 6.44 -21.71
C SER A 183 -9.87 6.46 -23.20
N PHE A 184 -10.23 7.55 -23.86
CA PHE A 184 -9.80 7.81 -25.23
C PHE A 184 -8.44 8.50 -25.25
N SER A 185 -7.61 8.14 -26.24
CA SER A 185 -6.37 8.88 -26.50
C SER A 185 -6.66 10.36 -26.77
N PRO A 186 -5.82 11.31 -26.28
CA PRO A 186 -5.92 12.72 -26.63
C PRO A 186 -5.85 12.99 -28.14
N ASP A 187 -5.28 12.06 -28.89
CA ASP A 187 -5.17 12.14 -30.37
C ASP A 187 -6.46 11.78 -31.10
N LEU A 188 -7.38 11.07 -30.43
CA LEU A 188 -8.70 10.77 -30.99
C LEU A 188 -9.61 11.99 -30.91
N ARG A 189 -9.67 12.78 -31.99
CA ARG A 189 -10.46 14.00 -32.08
C ARG A 189 -11.36 13.99 -33.30
N MET A 190 -12.51 14.64 -33.18
CA MET A 190 -13.39 14.87 -34.31
C MET A 190 -12.65 15.56 -35.45
N ALA A 191 -12.95 15.16 -36.70
CA ALA A 191 -12.40 15.69 -37.93
C ALA A 191 -10.86 15.51 -38.09
N THR A 192 -10.20 14.66 -37.27
CA THR A 192 -8.79 14.30 -37.46
C THR A 192 -8.67 13.02 -38.28
N LEU A 193 -7.57 12.92 -39.03
CA LEU A 193 -7.22 11.70 -39.74
C LEU A 193 -6.63 10.70 -38.73
N ILE A 194 -7.13 9.46 -38.74
CA ILE A 194 -6.55 8.36 -37.99
C ILE A 194 -5.91 7.34 -38.93
N THR A 195 -4.79 6.78 -38.50
CA THR A 195 -4.05 5.77 -39.25
C THR A 195 -4.04 4.44 -38.50
N THR A 196 -3.72 3.36 -39.21
CA THR A 196 -3.50 2.05 -38.60
C THR A 196 -2.35 2.08 -37.61
N GLY A 197 -2.44 1.25 -36.54
CA GLY A 197 -1.41 1.14 -35.52
C GLY A 197 -1.58 2.09 -34.33
N ALA A 198 -2.47 3.07 -34.40
CA ALA A 198 -2.72 4.00 -33.29
C ALA A 198 -3.47 3.31 -32.13
N THR A 199 -2.96 3.46 -30.90
CA THR A 199 -3.69 3.08 -29.69
C THR A 199 -4.64 4.22 -29.33
N VAL A 200 -5.94 3.96 -29.43
CA VAL A 200 -6.98 4.99 -29.29
C VAL A 200 -7.86 4.81 -28.06
N ILE A 201 -7.89 3.60 -27.49
CA ILE A 201 -8.73 3.24 -26.35
C ILE A 201 -7.92 2.49 -25.33
N SER A 202 -8.03 2.91 -24.08
CA SER A 202 -7.54 2.18 -22.92
C SER A 202 -8.71 1.89 -21.99
N ALA A 203 -8.73 0.69 -21.42
CA ALA A 203 -9.69 0.28 -20.40
C ALA A 203 -8.95 -0.19 -19.12
N PRO A 204 -9.64 -0.22 -17.98
CA PRO A 204 -9.07 -0.79 -16.77
C PRO A 204 -8.61 -2.24 -17.02
N SER A 205 -7.40 -2.55 -16.60
CA SER A 205 -6.87 -3.91 -16.63
C SER A 205 -7.73 -4.84 -15.76
N ALA A 206 -7.77 -6.12 -16.10
CA ALA A 206 -8.41 -7.13 -15.26
C ALA A 206 -7.65 -7.36 -13.94
N GLN A 207 -6.38 -7.00 -13.90
CA GLN A 207 -5.53 -7.14 -12.72
C GLN A 207 -5.24 -5.79 -12.09
N ARG A 208 -5.33 -5.74 -10.75
CA ARG A 208 -4.92 -4.59 -9.98
C ARG A 208 -3.41 -4.58 -9.78
N ASP A 209 -2.81 -3.43 -9.94
CA ASP A 209 -1.47 -3.17 -9.46
C ASP A 209 -1.54 -2.71 -8.00
N PHE A 210 -0.61 -3.19 -7.20
CA PHE A 210 -0.37 -2.69 -5.85
C PHE A 210 0.99 -1.99 -5.84
N ILE A 211 0.99 -0.73 -5.42
CA ILE A 211 2.20 0.10 -5.46
C ILE A 211 2.41 0.84 -4.15
N ILE A 212 3.67 1.15 -3.87
CA ILE A 212 4.11 2.09 -2.85
C ILE A 212 4.83 3.23 -3.56
N SER A 213 4.39 4.46 -3.35
CA SER A 213 5.13 5.65 -3.77
C SER A 213 6.05 6.09 -2.65
N ALA A 214 7.36 6.07 -2.89
CA ALA A 214 8.38 6.45 -1.92
C ALA A 214 9.22 7.63 -2.45
N ASN A 215 9.47 8.62 -1.59
CA ASN A 215 10.36 9.71 -1.91
C ASN A 215 11.85 9.28 -1.83
N LYS A 216 12.78 10.16 -2.20
CA LYS A 216 14.23 9.85 -2.21
C LYS A 216 14.78 9.37 -0.87
N GLN A 217 14.23 9.84 0.26
CA GLN A 217 14.67 9.45 1.61
C GLN A 217 14.06 8.12 2.05
N GLN A 218 12.95 7.71 1.43
CA GLN A 218 12.22 6.49 1.76
C GLN A 218 12.59 5.29 0.88
N VAL A 219 13.37 5.50 -0.20
CA VAL A 219 13.74 4.44 -1.16
C VAL A 219 14.43 3.25 -0.46
N GLU A 220 15.28 3.54 0.53
CA GLU A 220 16.00 2.50 1.28
C GLU A 220 15.09 1.59 2.10
N PHE A 221 13.86 2.01 2.39
CA PHE A 221 12.89 1.24 3.17
C PHE A 221 11.97 0.36 2.31
N VAL A 222 12.06 0.45 0.99
CA VAL A 222 11.25 -0.33 0.05
C VAL A 222 12.13 -1.10 -0.98
N PRO A 223 13.17 -1.82 -0.53
CA PRO A 223 14.04 -2.56 -1.46
C PRO A 223 13.28 -3.71 -2.10
N VAL A 224 13.74 -4.14 -3.27
CA VAL A 224 13.21 -5.35 -3.92
C VAL A 224 13.38 -6.55 -2.98
N GLY A 225 12.34 -7.34 -2.80
CA GLY A 225 12.28 -8.47 -1.88
C GLY A 225 11.80 -8.12 -0.46
N ALA A 226 11.56 -6.83 -0.14
CA ALA A 226 10.94 -6.43 1.13
C ALA A 226 9.55 -7.05 1.26
N GLU A 227 9.27 -7.61 2.43
CA GLU A 227 7.95 -8.14 2.76
C GLU A 227 7.00 -6.98 3.10
N VAL A 228 5.76 -7.08 2.63
CA VAL A 228 4.74 -6.06 2.83
C VAL A 228 3.46 -6.72 3.33
N VAL A 229 2.95 -6.24 4.45
CA VAL A 229 1.68 -6.72 5.03
C VAL A 229 0.72 -5.56 5.15
N PHE A 230 -0.50 -5.73 4.67
CA PHE A 230 -1.53 -4.71 4.78
C PHE A 230 -2.92 -5.32 4.90
N ASN A 231 -3.86 -4.55 5.43
CA ASN A 231 -5.22 -4.97 5.66
C ASN A 231 -6.21 -4.06 4.93
N TYR A 232 -7.31 -4.65 4.47
CA TYR A 232 -8.48 -3.92 4.01
C TYR A 232 -9.75 -4.58 4.58
N GLY A 233 -10.48 -3.84 5.44
CA GLY A 233 -11.53 -4.45 6.25
C GLY A 233 -10.97 -5.58 7.11
N ASP A 234 -11.59 -6.76 7.04
CA ASP A 234 -11.15 -7.96 7.74
C ASP A 234 -10.16 -8.82 6.94
N ALA A 235 -9.83 -8.41 5.72
CA ALA A 235 -8.89 -9.15 4.87
C ALA A 235 -7.45 -8.68 5.10
N SER A 236 -6.54 -9.64 5.28
CA SER A 236 -5.09 -9.41 5.34
C SER A 236 -4.44 -9.90 4.04
N PHE A 237 -3.50 -9.10 3.54
CA PHE A 237 -2.76 -9.36 2.32
C PHE A 237 -1.26 -9.34 2.60
N ASN A 238 -0.58 -10.36 2.08
CA ASN A 238 0.88 -10.46 2.12
C ASN A 238 1.43 -10.28 0.71
N ALA A 239 2.44 -9.45 0.59
CA ALA A 239 3.08 -9.13 -0.68
C ALA A 239 4.59 -9.01 -0.50
N VAL A 240 5.29 -8.94 -1.62
CA VAL A 240 6.71 -8.61 -1.67
C VAL A 240 6.92 -7.50 -2.71
N VAL A 241 7.91 -6.64 -2.45
CA VAL A 241 8.34 -5.67 -3.45
C VAL A 241 9.01 -6.42 -4.60
N SER A 242 8.36 -6.46 -5.75
CA SER A 242 8.84 -7.21 -6.94
C SER A 242 9.80 -6.40 -7.79
N ARG A 243 9.56 -5.09 -7.93
CA ARG A 243 10.40 -4.16 -8.68
C ARG A 243 10.24 -2.74 -8.17
N VAL A 244 11.26 -1.91 -8.41
CA VAL A 244 11.26 -0.49 -8.07
C VAL A 244 11.63 0.30 -9.30
N GLU A 245 10.83 1.28 -9.68
CA GLU A 245 11.01 2.11 -10.88
C GLU A 245 11.03 3.60 -10.50
N PRO A 246 11.74 4.46 -11.23
CA PRO A 246 11.66 5.90 -11.04
C PRO A 246 10.22 6.39 -11.22
N ASN A 247 9.76 7.31 -10.36
CA ASN A 247 8.45 7.92 -10.52
C ASN A 247 8.46 8.89 -11.70
N THR A 248 7.73 8.55 -12.77
CA THR A 248 7.62 9.39 -13.98
C THR A 248 6.77 10.64 -13.80
N SER A 249 5.95 10.68 -12.74
CA SER A 249 5.04 11.80 -12.42
C SER A 249 5.57 12.73 -11.32
N GLY A 250 6.75 12.46 -10.77
CA GLY A 250 7.31 13.22 -9.67
C GLY A 250 8.68 12.74 -9.21
N GLU A 251 9.13 13.24 -8.06
CA GLU A 251 10.37 12.79 -7.45
C GLU A 251 10.17 11.47 -6.67
N GLY A 252 11.20 10.61 -6.67
CA GLY A 252 11.22 9.37 -5.92
C GLY A 252 11.01 8.15 -6.80
N VAL A 253 10.47 7.09 -6.22
CA VAL A 253 10.28 5.80 -6.87
C VAL A 253 8.87 5.25 -6.64
N VAL A 254 8.46 4.35 -7.52
CA VAL A 254 7.28 3.51 -7.37
C VAL A 254 7.75 2.08 -7.18
N ALA A 255 7.47 1.50 -6.02
CA ALA A 255 7.70 0.09 -5.74
C ALA A 255 6.41 -0.69 -6.07
N TYR A 256 6.53 -1.70 -6.93
CA TYR A 256 5.44 -2.58 -7.33
C TYR A 256 5.44 -3.82 -6.45
N LEU A 257 4.26 -4.23 -6.02
CA LEU A 257 4.07 -5.38 -5.17
C LEU A 257 3.52 -6.57 -5.98
N SER A 258 3.95 -7.76 -5.62
CA SER A 258 3.38 -9.02 -6.10
C SER A 258 3.19 -9.97 -4.92
N SER A 259 2.45 -11.06 -5.11
CA SER A 259 2.51 -12.15 -4.16
C SER A 259 3.90 -12.82 -4.19
N SER A 260 4.24 -13.60 -3.17
CA SER A 260 5.56 -14.26 -3.05
C SER A 260 5.88 -15.22 -4.18
N ASP A 261 4.87 -15.73 -4.89
CA ASP A 261 4.99 -16.57 -6.09
C ASP A 261 5.02 -15.78 -7.40
N GLY A 262 5.01 -14.44 -7.32
CA GLY A 262 5.03 -13.54 -8.48
C GLY A 262 3.64 -13.27 -9.09
N GLY A 263 2.57 -13.78 -8.50
CA GLY A 263 1.20 -13.58 -8.94
C GLY A 263 0.57 -12.28 -8.42
N SER A 264 -0.75 -12.18 -8.55
CA SER A 264 -1.53 -11.06 -8.03
C SER A 264 -1.56 -11.07 -6.49
N VAL A 265 -1.37 -9.90 -5.87
CA VAL A 265 -1.41 -9.74 -4.41
C VAL A 265 -2.75 -10.13 -3.81
N CYS A 266 -3.86 -9.82 -4.49
CA CYS A 266 -5.20 -10.16 -4.00
C CYS A 266 -5.71 -11.53 -4.47
N ALA A 267 -5.04 -12.18 -5.46
CA ALA A 267 -5.42 -13.46 -6.03
C ALA A 267 -6.94 -13.56 -6.33
N ASP A 268 -7.64 -14.50 -5.70
CA ASP A 268 -9.09 -14.72 -5.81
C ASP A 268 -9.93 -13.81 -4.89
N ARG A 269 -9.30 -12.99 -4.05
CA ARG A 269 -9.98 -12.09 -3.08
C ARG A 269 -9.95 -10.62 -3.51
N CYS A 270 -9.76 -10.33 -4.78
CA CYS A 270 -9.75 -8.96 -5.30
C CYS A 270 -11.13 -8.28 -5.21
N ASP A 271 -12.20 -9.04 -5.08
CA ASP A 271 -13.58 -8.60 -4.88
C ASP A 271 -13.84 -7.89 -3.54
N VAL A 272 -13.00 -8.17 -2.53
CA VAL A 272 -13.03 -7.45 -1.23
C VAL A 272 -12.69 -5.97 -1.41
N LEU A 273 -11.87 -5.63 -2.42
CA LEU A 273 -11.49 -4.26 -2.70
C LEU A 273 -12.60 -3.54 -3.49
N PRO A 274 -12.91 -2.28 -3.18
CA PRO A 274 -13.95 -1.53 -3.88
C PRO A 274 -13.60 -1.36 -5.37
N THR A 275 -14.64 -1.24 -6.21
CA THR A 275 -14.53 -1.08 -7.67
C THR A 275 -14.05 0.33 -8.07
N LEU A 276 -13.37 1.03 -7.17
CA LEU A 276 -12.79 2.35 -7.44
C LEU A 276 -11.50 2.21 -8.27
N PRO A 277 -11.17 3.22 -9.10
CA PRO A 277 -9.94 3.23 -9.88
C PRO A 277 -8.68 3.11 -9.02
N GLU A 278 -8.67 3.74 -7.84
CA GLU A 278 -7.59 3.69 -6.86
C GLU A 278 -8.13 3.62 -5.44
N VAL A 279 -7.47 2.83 -4.61
CA VAL A 279 -7.75 2.70 -3.18
C VAL A 279 -6.41 2.69 -2.45
N THR A 280 -6.25 3.58 -1.47
CA THR A 280 -5.04 3.61 -0.64
C THR A 280 -5.34 3.08 0.76
N MET A 281 -4.47 2.21 1.24
CA MET A 281 -4.51 1.59 2.56
C MET A 281 -3.14 1.67 3.23
N LEU A 282 -3.10 1.62 4.55
CA LEU A 282 -1.84 1.55 5.28
C LEU A 282 -1.33 0.11 5.33
N GLY A 283 -0.02 -0.04 5.17
CA GLY A 283 0.66 -1.32 5.31
C GLY A 283 2.03 -1.18 5.95
N ALA A 284 2.52 -2.28 6.47
CA ALA A 284 3.83 -2.45 7.06
C ALA A 284 4.79 -3.02 6.01
N VAL A 285 5.93 -2.37 5.84
CA VAL A 285 7.04 -2.83 5.00
C VAL A 285 8.18 -3.28 5.88
N HIS A 286 8.67 -4.49 5.66
CA HIS A 286 9.81 -5.10 6.34
C HIS A 286 10.99 -5.17 5.34
N PRO A 287 11.92 -4.19 5.34
CA PRO A 287 13.02 -4.15 4.37
C PRO A 287 13.99 -5.32 4.50
N GLU A 288 14.11 -5.85 5.71
CA GLU A 288 14.97 -6.98 6.05
C GLU A 288 14.08 -8.12 6.58
N LYS A 289 14.51 -9.34 6.36
CA LYS A 289 13.82 -10.50 6.93
C LYS A 289 13.81 -10.38 8.45
N SER A 290 12.63 -10.55 9.04
CA SER A 290 12.51 -10.63 10.48
C SER A 290 13.30 -11.82 11.02
N VAL A 291 13.99 -11.60 12.14
CA VAL A 291 14.68 -12.67 12.86
C VAL A 291 13.73 -13.24 13.90
N GLU A 292 13.39 -14.50 13.75
CA GLU A 292 12.54 -15.23 14.70
C GLU A 292 13.37 -15.88 15.81
N GLY A 293 12.80 -15.94 17.01
CA GLY A 293 13.42 -16.60 18.14
C GLY A 293 12.84 -16.16 19.48
N VAL A 294 13.61 -16.36 20.55
CA VAL A 294 13.21 -15.91 21.88
C VAL A 294 13.48 -14.41 22.00
N VAL A 295 12.42 -13.63 22.20
CA VAL A 295 12.50 -12.17 22.34
C VAL A 295 12.44 -11.75 23.80
N ILE A 296 13.32 -10.77 24.13
CA ILE A 296 13.32 -10.07 25.40
C ILE A 296 13.44 -8.57 25.14
N PRO A 297 13.05 -7.69 26.09
CA PRO A 297 13.31 -6.26 25.98
C PRO A 297 14.81 -5.96 25.89
N ALA A 298 15.19 -5.06 24.99
CA ALA A 298 16.59 -4.63 24.85
C ALA A 298 17.19 -4.08 26.16
N ALA A 299 16.34 -3.47 27.01
CA ALA A 299 16.72 -2.96 28.34
C ALA A 299 17.14 -4.05 29.35
N ALA A 300 16.89 -5.34 29.05
CA ALA A 300 17.35 -6.45 29.87
C ALA A 300 18.78 -6.92 29.52
N VAL A 301 19.31 -6.49 28.36
CA VAL A 301 20.61 -6.93 27.87
C VAL A 301 21.69 -5.93 28.29
N VAL A 302 22.73 -6.44 28.88
CA VAL A 302 23.92 -5.68 29.27
C VAL A 302 25.07 -6.07 28.34
N THR A 303 25.67 -5.06 27.69
CA THR A 303 26.88 -5.25 26.90
C THR A 303 28.12 -4.90 27.74
N LEU A 304 29.04 -5.83 27.84
CA LEU A 304 30.28 -5.64 28.55
C LEU A 304 31.34 -4.93 27.67
N SER A 305 32.42 -4.46 28.31
CA SER A 305 33.49 -3.74 27.61
C SER A 305 34.26 -4.59 26.60
N ASP A 306 34.19 -5.91 26.71
CA ASP A 306 34.76 -6.88 25.78
C ASP A 306 33.84 -7.20 24.59
N GLY A 307 32.64 -6.58 24.53
CA GLY A 307 31.63 -6.79 23.49
C GLY A 307 30.74 -8.00 23.75
N SER A 308 30.93 -8.76 24.81
CA SER A 308 30.00 -9.85 25.17
C SER A 308 28.71 -9.30 25.76
N THR A 309 27.63 -10.05 25.59
CA THR A 309 26.28 -9.68 26.07
C THR A 309 25.79 -10.67 27.09
N LYS A 310 25.20 -10.16 28.17
CA LYS A 310 24.59 -10.97 29.24
C LYS A 310 23.24 -10.41 29.67
N VAL A 311 22.47 -11.25 30.32
CA VAL A 311 21.20 -10.90 30.99
C VAL A 311 21.28 -11.31 32.44
N LEU A 312 20.57 -10.59 33.31
CA LEU A 312 20.38 -11.00 34.69
C LEU A 312 19.01 -11.69 34.79
N MET A 313 19.03 -12.94 35.19
CA MET A 313 17.81 -13.73 35.39
C MET A 313 17.09 -13.34 36.68
N SER A 314 15.83 -13.70 36.82
CA SER A 314 15.02 -13.37 38.03
C SER A 314 15.51 -14.02 39.32
N ASP A 315 16.31 -15.09 39.24
CA ASP A 315 16.96 -15.76 40.35
C ASP A 315 18.31 -15.16 40.72
N GLY A 316 18.75 -14.11 40.00
CA GLY A 316 20.02 -13.45 40.18
C GLY A 316 21.20 -14.06 39.43
N GLU A 317 20.98 -15.10 38.62
CA GLU A 317 22.01 -15.68 37.75
C GLU A 317 22.32 -14.74 36.59
N GLU A 318 23.60 -14.47 36.33
CA GLU A 318 24.06 -13.82 35.11
C GLU A 318 24.26 -14.87 34.01
N ARG A 319 23.57 -14.69 32.87
CA ARG A 319 23.67 -15.63 31.77
C ARG A 319 24.14 -14.92 30.50
N GLN A 320 25.13 -15.48 29.86
CA GLN A 320 25.62 -14.98 28.58
C GLN A 320 24.59 -15.28 27.48
N VAL A 321 24.35 -14.31 26.63
CA VAL A 321 23.39 -14.42 25.51
C VAL A 321 24.04 -13.95 24.23
N THR A 322 23.54 -14.49 23.10
CA THR A 322 23.96 -14.02 21.77
C THR A 322 22.75 -13.32 21.11
N ILE A 323 22.94 -12.06 20.71
CA ILE A 323 21.91 -11.31 19.98
C ILE A 323 21.93 -11.75 18.52
N ARG A 324 20.77 -12.20 18.00
CA ARG A 324 20.55 -12.57 16.60
C ARG A 324 19.90 -11.47 15.78
N GLY A 325 19.13 -10.59 16.43
CA GLY A 325 18.46 -9.47 15.80
C GLY A 325 17.91 -8.49 16.83
N SER A 326 17.65 -7.28 16.40
CA SER A 326 17.07 -6.24 17.26
C SER A 326 16.09 -5.37 16.47
N GLY A 327 15.01 -4.94 17.13
CA GLY A 327 14.02 -4.02 16.55
C GLY A 327 12.96 -3.63 17.57
N GLN A 328 12.41 -2.43 17.46
CA GLN A 328 11.28 -1.94 18.27
C GLN A 328 11.48 -2.07 19.80
N GLY A 329 12.71 -1.92 20.28
CA GLY A 329 13.04 -2.08 21.72
C GLY A 329 13.09 -3.53 22.21
N LEU A 330 13.02 -4.50 21.32
CA LEU A 330 13.17 -5.93 21.58
C LEU A 330 14.44 -6.47 20.92
N VAL A 331 14.96 -7.57 21.47
CA VAL A 331 16.06 -8.32 20.88
C VAL A 331 15.71 -9.80 20.83
N VAL A 332 16.08 -10.47 19.75
CA VAL A 332 16.07 -11.94 19.68
C VAL A 332 17.40 -12.42 20.24
N VAL A 333 17.33 -13.31 21.22
CA VAL A 333 18.52 -13.84 21.90
C VAL A 333 18.54 -15.37 21.85
N GLU A 334 19.76 -15.91 21.84
CA GLU A 334 20.03 -17.29 22.16
C GLU A 334 20.62 -17.36 23.57
N GLY A 335 20.29 -18.38 24.36
CA GLY A 335 20.73 -18.59 25.72
C GLY A 335 19.65 -18.38 26.78
N VAL A 336 18.46 -17.91 26.39
CA VAL A 336 17.27 -17.79 27.24
C VAL A 336 16.14 -18.64 26.66
N ALA A 337 15.41 -19.36 27.51
CA ALA A 337 14.28 -20.16 27.11
C ALA A 337 12.97 -19.36 27.21
N VAL A 338 11.95 -19.76 26.43
CA VAL A 338 10.61 -19.18 26.51
C VAL A 338 10.03 -19.40 27.91
N GLY A 339 9.46 -18.35 28.50
CA GLY A 339 8.88 -18.37 29.85
C GLY A 339 9.85 -17.99 30.96
N GLU A 340 11.17 -17.93 30.69
CA GLU A 340 12.14 -17.45 31.68
C GLU A 340 11.99 -15.93 31.87
N LYS A 341 12.31 -15.45 33.09
CA LYS A 341 12.19 -14.03 33.45
C LYS A 341 13.55 -13.39 33.54
N VAL A 342 13.71 -12.27 32.83
CA VAL A 342 14.91 -11.44 32.83
C VAL A 342 14.63 -10.13 33.55
N THR A 343 15.64 -9.59 34.23
CA THR A 343 15.57 -8.34 34.98
C THR A 343 15.77 -7.15 34.05
N LEU A 344 14.94 -6.12 34.19
CA LEU A 344 15.04 -4.88 33.42
C LEU A 344 15.86 -3.83 34.18
N GLY A 345 16.62 -3.00 33.46
CA GLY A 345 17.29 -1.82 34.03
C GLY A 345 18.44 -2.15 34.95
N VAL A 346 19.22 -3.18 34.67
CA VAL A 346 20.42 -3.53 35.44
C VAL A 346 21.50 -2.49 35.14
N GLU A 347 21.74 -1.56 36.11
CA GLU A 347 22.96 -0.76 36.09
C GLU A 347 24.16 -1.67 36.44
N VAL A 348 25.09 -1.82 35.51
CA VAL A 348 26.35 -2.50 35.78
C VAL A 348 27.19 -1.58 36.65
N VAL A 349 27.17 -1.82 37.95
CA VAL A 349 28.22 -1.26 38.84
C VAL A 349 29.51 -1.98 38.45
N SER A 350 30.33 -1.34 37.63
CA SER A 350 31.71 -1.80 37.39
C SER A 350 32.48 -1.78 38.70
N ARG A 351 32.81 -2.96 39.23
CA ARG A 351 33.78 -3.12 40.28
C ARG A 351 35.21 -3.14 39.71
#